data_ae9d44dab8c3eb63ac181b3b2f53ebb4
#
_entry.id   ae9d44dab8c3eb63ac181b3b2f53ebb4
#
_cell.length_a   1.000
_cell.length_b   1.000
_cell.length_c   1.000
_cell.angle_alpha   90.00
_cell.angle_beta   90.00
_cell.angle_gamma   90.00
#
_symmetry.space_group_name_H-M   'P 1'
#
loop_
_entity.id
_entity.type
_entity.pdbx_description
1 polymer ?
#
loop_
_entity_poly.entity_id
_entity_poly.type
_entity_poly.pdbx_seq_one_letter_code
_entity_poly.pdbx_strand_id
1 'polypeptide(L)'
;ILVDGFIMTNCVLAASRLYPEILPYCIFGHCGDEAGHRKVLDVLQAEPVLNLGLRLGEGSGSVCAYPIIDSAVRMINEMHTFQQAAVTKYF
;
A
#
# COMPACT_ATOMS: atom_id res chain seq x y z
N ILE A 1 2.70 -4.13 7.61
CA ILE A 1 1.25 -4.31 7.85
C ILE A 1 0.52 -3.89 6.59
N LEU A 2 -0.24 -4.80 6.03
CA LEU A 2 -1.10 -4.52 4.87
C LEU A 2 -2.49 -4.12 5.38
N VAL A 3 -2.82 -2.86 5.19
CA VAL A 3 -4.08 -2.29 5.68
C VAL A 3 -5.15 -2.45 4.58
N ASP A 4 -6.26 -3.07 4.93
CA ASP A 4 -7.30 -3.41 3.97
C ASP A 4 -8.23 -2.23 3.69
N GLY A 5 -9.31 -2.13 4.43
CA GLY A 5 -10.41 -1.26 4.07
C GLY A 5 -10.54 -0.02 4.95
N PHE A 6 -11.71 0.60 4.84
CA PHE A 6 -12.01 1.86 5.53
C PHE A 6 -11.91 1.72 7.06
N ILE A 7 -12.48 0.63 7.61
CA ILE A 7 -12.46 0.42 9.06
C ILE A 7 -11.03 0.28 9.57
N MET A 8 -10.22 -0.54 8.92
CA MET A 8 -8.82 -0.72 9.32
C MET A 8 -7.99 0.55 9.12
N THR A 9 -8.28 1.32 8.09
CA THR A 9 -7.61 2.62 7.88
C THR A 9 -7.92 3.57 9.02
N ASN A 10 -9.16 3.58 9.52
CA ASN A 10 -9.52 4.36 10.69
C ASN A 10 -8.78 3.87 11.96
N CYS A 11 -8.62 2.57 12.11
CA CYS A 11 -7.85 2.00 13.21
C CYS A 11 -6.39 2.46 13.16
N VAL A 12 -5.80 2.49 11.98
CA VAL A 12 -4.43 2.99 11.80
C VAL A 12 -4.36 4.48 12.13
N LEU A 13 -5.34 5.27 11.72
CA LEU A 13 -5.40 6.68 12.07
C LEU A 13 -5.39 6.86 13.59
N ALA A 14 -6.26 6.16 14.29
CA ALA A 14 -6.33 6.23 15.76
C ALA A 14 -5.00 5.80 16.40
N ALA A 15 -4.42 4.70 15.96
CA ALA A 15 -3.15 4.20 16.48
C ALA A 15 -2.01 5.17 16.22
N SER A 16 -2.00 5.83 15.07
CA SER A 16 -0.94 6.79 14.70
C SER A 16 -0.96 8.05 15.55
N ARG A 17 -2.10 8.39 16.15
CA ARG A 17 -2.19 9.52 17.10
C ARG A 17 -1.48 9.23 18.40
N LEU A 18 -1.40 7.96 18.78
CA LEU A 18 -0.66 7.51 19.98
C LEU A 18 0.79 7.17 19.63
N TYR A 19 1.01 6.51 18.51
CA TYR A 19 2.32 6.02 18.08
C TYR A 19 2.52 6.33 16.59
N PRO A 20 2.96 7.57 16.25
CA PRO A 20 3.14 7.95 14.83
C PRO A 20 4.13 7.06 14.08
N GLU A 21 5.05 6.43 14.79
CA GLU A 21 6.08 5.58 14.22
C GLU A 21 5.55 4.28 13.60
N ILE A 22 4.26 3.97 13.73
CA ILE A 22 3.68 2.81 13.05
C ILE A 22 3.49 3.04 11.55
N LEU A 23 3.34 4.29 11.12
CA LEU A 23 2.99 4.60 9.73
C LEU A 23 3.99 4.06 8.70
N PRO A 24 5.32 4.13 8.91
CA PRO A 24 6.26 3.54 7.96
C PRO A 24 6.12 2.03 7.78
N TYR A 25 5.45 1.35 8.70
CA TYR A 25 5.24 -0.10 8.63
C TYR A 25 3.91 -0.47 7.99
N CYS A 26 3.14 0.51 7.51
CA CYS A 26 1.82 0.28 6.93
C CYS A 26 1.85 0.47 5.42
N ILE A 27 1.23 -0.47 4.70
CA ILE A 27 0.94 -0.34 3.28
C ILE A 27 -0.58 -0.37 3.14
N PHE A 28 -1.14 0.66 2.53
CA PHE A 28 -2.58 0.76 2.34
C PHE A 28 -2.94 0.10 1.01
N GLY A 29 -3.67 -1.02 1.09
CA GLY A 29 -3.90 -1.89 -0.06
C GLY A 29 -4.76 -1.23 -1.14
N HIS A 30 -5.81 -0.51 -0.73
CA HIS A 30 -6.69 0.15 -1.68
C HIS A 30 -7.41 1.34 -1.06
N CYS A 31 -8.05 2.13 -1.91
CA CYS A 31 -9.07 3.09 -1.51
C CYS A 31 -10.43 2.52 -1.93
N GLY A 32 -11.29 2.23 -0.94
CA GLY A 32 -12.63 1.73 -1.20
C GLY A 32 -13.57 2.82 -1.70
N ASP A 33 -14.80 2.42 -1.99
CA ASP A 33 -15.82 3.31 -2.53
C ASP A 33 -16.49 4.19 -1.47
N GLU A 34 -16.25 3.94 -0.19
CA GLU A 34 -16.79 4.77 0.89
C GLU A 34 -16.18 6.18 0.83
N ALA A 35 -17.05 7.19 0.88
CA ALA A 35 -16.62 8.59 0.75
C ALA A 35 -15.57 8.99 1.80
N GLY A 36 -15.69 8.48 3.01
CA GLY A 36 -14.76 8.78 4.09
C GLY A 36 -13.38 8.14 3.94
N HIS A 37 -13.27 7.05 3.17
CA HIS A 37 -12.01 6.31 3.02
C HIS A 37 -10.93 7.20 2.39
N ARG A 38 -11.24 7.88 1.29
CA ARG A 38 -10.30 8.80 0.66
C ARG A 38 -9.86 9.91 1.62
N LYS A 39 -10.80 10.43 2.39
CA LYS A 39 -10.50 11.51 3.34
C LYS A 39 -9.53 11.07 4.43
N VAL A 40 -9.71 9.87 4.97
CA VAL A 40 -8.81 9.34 6.00
C VAL A 40 -7.42 9.08 5.42
N LEU A 41 -7.34 8.52 4.23
CA LEU A 41 -6.06 8.31 3.54
C LEU A 41 -5.35 9.65 3.32
N ASP A 42 -6.08 10.70 2.94
CA ASP A 42 -5.49 12.03 2.75
C ASP A 42 -4.97 12.60 4.07
N VAL A 43 -5.70 12.42 5.16
CA VAL A 43 -5.25 12.86 6.50
C VAL A 43 -3.95 12.16 6.88
N LEU A 44 -3.82 10.87 6.55
CA LEU A 44 -2.62 10.08 6.82
C LEU A 44 -1.50 10.35 5.81
N GLN A 45 -1.75 11.13 4.76
CA GLN A 45 -0.84 11.34 3.64
C GLN A 45 -0.43 10.00 3.01
N ALA A 46 -1.38 9.08 2.91
CA ALA A 46 -1.18 7.72 2.44
C ALA A 46 -1.60 7.57 0.99
N GLU A 47 -0.77 6.87 0.21
CA GLU A 47 -1.10 6.49 -1.16
C GLU A 47 -1.50 5.02 -1.19
N PRO A 48 -2.76 4.71 -1.55
CA PRO A 48 -3.17 3.32 -1.67
C PRO A 48 -2.52 2.67 -2.88
N VAL A 49 -2.24 1.37 -2.78
CA VAL A 49 -1.69 0.60 -3.90
C VAL A 49 -2.68 0.53 -5.05
N LEU A 50 -3.96 0.34 -4.73
CA LEU A 50 -5.03 0.21 -5.72
C LEU A 50 -6.18 1.16 -5.42
N ASN A 51 -6.89 1.54 -6.47
CA ASN A 51 -8.12 2.32 -6.35
C ASN A 51 -9.13 1.75 -7.35
N LEU A 52 -9.79 0.66 -6.98
CA LEU A 52 -10.69 -0.09 -7.83
C LEU A 52 -12.17 0.15 -7.52
N GLY A 53 -12.48 1.02 -6.56
CA GLY A 53 -13.85 1.25 -6.15
C GLY A 53 -14.50 0.04 -5.47
N LEU A 54 -13.71 -0.78 -4.78
CA LEU A 54 -14.22 -1.97 -4.12
C LEU A 54 -15.14 -1.60 -2.96
N ARG A 55 -16.21 -2.36 -2.78
CA ARG A 55 -17.22 -2.10 -1.76
C ARG A 55 -17.46 -3.30 -0.85
N LEU A 56 -16.83 -4.44 -1.15
CA LEU A 56 -17.12 -5.70 -0.46
C LEU A 56 -16.50 -5.77 0.94
N GLY A 57 -15.28 -5.31 1.11
CA GLY A 57 -14.56 -5.51 2.37
C GLY A 57 -14.01 -6.93 2.50
N GLU A 58 -13.92 -7.42 3.72
CA GLU A 58 -13.51 -8.79 4.04
C GLU A 58 -12.12 -9.16 3.48
N GLY A 59 -11.21 -8.20 3.44
CA GLY A 59 -9.85 -8.44 2.96
C GLY A 59 -9.69 -8.39 1.45
N SER A 60 -10.75 -8.09 0.69
CA SER A 60 -10.70 -8.11 -0.78
C SER A 60 -9.65 -7.14 -1.34
N GLY A 61 -9.52 -5.95 -0.76
CA GLY A 61 -8.51 -4.98 -1.19
C GLY A 61 -7.10 -5.48 -0.95
N SER A 62 -6.84 -6.08 0.21
CA SER A 62 -5.53 -6.65 0.53
C SER A 62 -5.20 -7.84 -0.35
N VAL A 63 -6.16 -8.69 -0.64
CA VAL A 63 -5.97 -9.83 -1.55
C VAL A 63 -5.60 -9.35 -2.95
N CYS A 64 -6.24 -8.29 -3.44
CA CYS A 64 -5.91 -7.72 -4.75
C CYS A 64 -4.55 -7.02 -4.76
N ALA A 65 -4.16 -6.37 -3.67
CA ALA A 65 -2.90 -5.64 -3.58
C ALA A 65 -1.69 -6.56 -3.33
N TYR A 66 -1.88 -7.68 -2.68
CA TYR A 66 -0.78 -8.57 -2.28
C TYR A 66 0.12 -8.99 -3.44
N PRO A 67 -0.40 -9.44 -4.60
CA PRO A 67 0.48 -9.84 -5.71
C PRO A 67 1.36 -8.69 -6.23
N ILE A 68 0.87 -7.46 -6.16
CA ILE A 68 1.63 -6.29 -6.58
C ILE A 68 2.77 -6.04 -5.60
N ILE A 69 2.51 -6.13 -4.31
CA ILE A 69 3.52 -5.96 -3.26
C ILE A 69 4.57 -7.07 -3.35
N ASP A 70 4.13 -8.31 -3.51
CA ASP A 70 5.03 -9.46 -3.67
C ASP A 70 5.93 -9.27 -4.89
N SER A 71 5.37 -8.84 -6.01
CA SER A 71 6.13 -8.53 -7.22
C SER A 71 7.16 -7.44 -6.98
N ALA A 72 6.81 -6.38 -6.26
CA ALA A 72 7.71 -5.29 -5.96
C ALA A 72 8.90 -5.77 -5.09
N VAL A 73 8.62 -6.59 -4.10
CA VAL A 73 9.67 -7.17 -3.23
C VAL A 73 10.60 -8.06 -4.05
N ARG A 74 10.05 -8.88 -4.96
CA ARG A 74 10.86 -9.72 -5.84
C ARG A 74 11.72 -8.90 -6.79
N MET A 75 11.20 -7.81 -7.32
CA MET A 75 11.97 -6.90 -8.18
C MET A 75 13.19 -6.35 -7.44
N ILE A 76 13.02 -5.92 -6.20
CA ILE A 76 14.14 -5.39 -5.39
C ILE A 76 15.17 -6.47 -5.10
N ASN A 77 14.74 -7.69 -4.81
CA ASN A 77 15.63 -8.77 -4.34
C ASN A 77 16.24 -9.60 -5.47
N GLU A 78 15.57 -9.70 -6.62
CA GLU A 78 15.93 -10.67 -7.67
C GLU A 78 16.37 -10.02 -8.99
N MET A 79 15.97 -8.77 -9.27
CA MET A 79 16.38 -8.10 -10.50
C MET A 79 17.80 -7.56 -10.39
N HIS A 80 18.54 -7.70 -11.46
CA HIS A 80 19.89 -7.14 -11.55
C HIS A 80 19.85 -5.64 -11.80
N THR A 81 20.79 -4.91 -11.19
CA THR A 81 21.06 -3.51 -11.58
C THR A 81 21.78 -3.51 -12.94
N PHE A 82 21.90 -2.34 -13.56
CA PHE A 82 22.69 -2.20 -14.79
C PHE A 82 24.14 -2.65 -14.58
N GLN A 83 24.73 -2.36 -13.44
CA GLN A 83 26.08 -2.80 -13.10
C GLN A 83 26.18 -4.32 -12.99
N GLN A 84 25.23 -4.95 -12.31
CA GLN A 84 25.22 -6.40 -12.13
C GLN A 84 25.00 -7.13 -13.43
N ALA A 85 24.19 -6.60 -14.33
CA ALA A 85 23.92 -7.18 -15.64
C ALA A 85 24.95 -6.81 -16.69
N ALA A 86 25.93 -5.96 -16.36
CA ALA A 86 26.94 -5.45 -17.29
C ALA A 86 26.34 -4.79 -18.53
N VAL A 87 25.22 -4.07 -18.37
CA VAL A 87 24.53 -3.41 -19.46
C VAL A 87 25.17 -2.05 -19.75
N THR A 88 25.46 -1.81 -21.02
CA THR A 88 25.96 -0.50 -21.47
C THR A 88 24.79 0.48 -21.57
N LYS A 89 24.98 1.69 -21.03
CA LYS A 89 23.95 2.74 -21.14
C LYS A 89 24.03 3.43 -22.49
N TYR A 90 22.92 3.50 -23.18
CA TYR A 90 22.79 4.16 -24.47
C TYR A 90 21.99 5.46 -24.41
N PHE A 91 21.65 5.90 -23.22
CA PHE A 91 20.80 7.10 -23.00
C PHE A 91 21.44 8.07 -22.02
#